data_aa57cfbd47ee1e2d6f90a60df4c61568
#
_entry.id   aa57cfbd47ee1e2d6f90a60df4c61568
#
_cell.length_a   1.000
_cell.length_b   1.000
_cell.length_c   1.000
_cell.angle_alpha   90.00
_cell.angle_beta   90.00
_cell.angle_gamma   90.00
#
_symmetry.space_group_name_H-M   'P 1'
#
loop_
_entity.id
_entity.type
_entity.pdbx_description
1 polymer ?
#
loop_
_entity_poly.entity_id
_entity_poly.type
_entity_poly.pdbx_seq_one_letter_code
_entity_poly.pdbx_strand_id
1 'polypeptide(L)'
;ELKNVVAEYNAMTEDMLWSNLEYFLQAIIPVAAECNINMAIHEDDPCWSIFGLPRIITCEENLDRFLKLVDDPHNGITLCTGSLGCSCKNDVVHMAEKYAKMGRIHFVHMRNVAVLENGFEERAHLSSCGSLDMYAIMKALHDNGFQGYIRPDHGRMEKQAEQDMDFTTEHLVQHI
;
A
#
# COMPACT_ATOMS: atom_id res chain seq x y z
N GLU A 1 18.78 -23.37 10.74
CA GLU A 1 18.96 -22.04 10.19
C GLU A 1 17.66 -21.22 10.33
N LEU A 2 16.52 -21.65 9.73
CA LEU A 2 15.24 -20.93 9.82
C LEU A 2 14.75 -20.69 11.28
N LYS A 3 14.92 -21.71 12.16
CA LYS A 3 14.51 -21.57 13.58
C LYS A 3 15.29 -20.48 14.32
N ASN A 4 16.55 -20.25 13.99
CA ASN A 4 17.36 -19.21 14.62
C ASN A 4 16.94 -17.82 14.15
N VAL A 5 16.67 -17.68 12.85
CA VAL A 5 16.16 -16.43 12.27
C VAL A 5 14.80 -16.07 12.88
N VAL A 6 13.87 -17.02 12.97
CA VAL A 6 12.56 -16.79 13.61
C VAL A 6 12.72 -16.43 15.07
N ALA A 7 13.68 -17.03 15.80
CA ALA A 7 13.92 -16.69 17.19
C ALA A 7 14.47 -15.26 17.39
N GLU A 8 15.31 -14.78 16.49
CA GLU A 8 15.78 -13.38 16.48
C GLU A 8 14.64 -12.41 16.23
N TYR A 9 13.79 -12.69 15.23
CA TYR A 9 12.63 -11.85 14.94
C TYR A 9 11.55 -11.88 16.03
N ASN A 10 11.39 -12.98 16.74
CA ASN A 10 10.44 -13.08 17.86
C ASN A 10 10.79 -12.16 19.05
N ALA A 11 12.01 -11.62 19.11
CA ALA A 11 12.40 -10.61 20.09
C ALA A 11 12.00 -9.18 19.68
N MET A 12 11.58 -8.97 18.42
CA MET A 12 11.18 -7.66 17.94
C MET A 12 9.76 -7.32 18.40
N THR A 13 9.60 -6.12 18.95
CA THR A 13 8.30 -5.56 19.32
C THR A 13 7.86 -4.49 18.31
N GLU A 14 6.58 -4.13 18.33
CA GLU A 14 6.07 -3.01 17.54
C GLU A 14 6.82 -1.71 17.83
N ASP A 15 7.10 -1.43 19.11
CA ASP A 15 7.83 -0.23 19.51
C ASP A 15 9.26 -0.19 18.95
N MET A 16 9.93 -1.35 18.89
CA MET A 16 11.24 -1.44 18.25
C MET A 16 11.16 -1.17 16.73
N LEU A 17 10.15 -1.70 16.06
CA LEU A 17 9.93 -1.44 14.64
C LEU A 17 9.66 0.05 14.39
N TRP A 18 8.80 0.68 15.17
CA TRP A 18 8.54 2.11 15.07
C TRP A 18 9.78 2.97 15.33
N SER A 19 10.56 2.64 16.35
CA SER A 19 11.79 3.36 16.68
C SER A 19 12.85 3.23 15.59
N ASN A 20 12.99 2.02 15.04
CA ASN A 20 13.93 1.76 13.93
C ASN A 20 13.50 2.50 12.65
N LEU A 21 12.20 2.50 12.35
CA LEU A 21 11.66 3.22 11.20
C LEU A 21 11.85 4.74 11.35
N GLU A 22 11.58 5.28 12.53
CA GLU A 22 11.82 6.70 12.81
C GLU A 22 13.29 7.09 12.62
N TYR A 23 14.21 6.31 13.20
CA TYR A 23 15.65 6.52 13.05
C TYR A 23 16.08 6.50 11.56
N PHE A 24 15.57 5.54 10.80
CA PHE A 24 15.85 5.43 9.37
C PHE A 24 15.32 6.64 8.59
N LEU A 25 14.06 7.03 8.82
CA LEU A 25 13.44 8.15 8.11
C LEU A 25 14.12 9.48 8.43
N GLN A 26 14.49 9.72 9.69
CA GLN A 26 15.22 10.93 10.09
C GLN A 26 16.57 11.05 9.37
N ALA A 27 17.20 9.93 9.02
CA ALA A 27 18.45 9.92 8.29
C ALA A 27 18.26 10.16 6.79
N ILE A 28 17.25 9.52 6.16
CA ILE A 28 17.15 9.48 4.70
C ILE A 28 16.25 10.57 4.11
N ILE A 29 15.17 10.97 4.79
CA ILE A 29 14.20 11.92 4.22
C ILE A 29 14.85 13.30 3.93
N PRO A 30 15.71 13.87 4.79
CA PRO A 30 16.41 15.13 4.45
C PRO A 30 17.24 15.02 3.17
N VAL A 31 17.93 13.88 2.96
CA VAL A 31 18.73 13.64 1.75
C VAL A 31 17.84 13.48 0.53
N ALA A 32 16.72 12.77 0.67
CA ALA A 32 15.73 12.64 -0.40
C ALA A 32 15.16 14.00 -0.82
N ALA A 33 14.85 14.87 0.15
CA ALA A 33 14.38 16.22 -0.08
C ALA A 33 15.43 17.07 -0.80
N GLU A 34 16.69 17.04 -0.38
CA GLU A 34 17.80 17.74 -1.07
C GLU A 34 17.97 17.27 -2.52
N CYS A 35 17.73 15.99 -2.79
CA CYS A 35 17.81 15.40 -4.13
C CYS A 35 16.49 15.53 -4.93
N ASN A 36 15.43 16.08 -4.35
CA ASN A 36 14.08 16.13 -4.92
C ASN A 36 13.56 14.73 -5.31
N ILE A 37 13.75 13.76 -4.42
CA ILE A 37 13.30 12.39 -4.58
C ILE A 37 12.19 12.10 -3.58
N ASN A 38 11.05 11.60 -4.05
CA ASN A 38 9.96 11.15 -3.19
C ASN A 38 10.23 9.73 -2.73
N MET A 39 10.23 9.53 -1.42
CA MET A 39 10.28 8.21 -0.78
C MET A 39 8.85 7.73 -0.53
N ALA A 40 8.59 6.47 -0.81
CA ALA A 40 7.27 5.88 -0.63
C ALA A 40 7.38 4.55 0.12
N ILE A 41 6.84 4.49 1.35
CA ILE A 41 6.75 3.22 2.06
C ILE A 41 5.64 2.37 1.44
N HIS A 42 5.87 1.07 1.33
CA HIS A 42 4.83 0.11 0.98
C HIS A 42 4.27 -0.50 2.26
N GLU A 43 2.97 -0.72 2.28
CA GLU A 43 2.27 -1.33 3.39
C GLU A 43 2.70 -2.78 3.60
N ASP A 44 2.50 -3.28 4.81
CA ASP A 44 2.65 -4.69 5.12
C ASP A 44 1.60 -5.53 4.37
N ASP A 45 2.02 -6.59 3.72
CA ASP A 45 1.15 -7.51 2.98
C ASP A 45 1.26 -8.94 3.52
N PRO A 46 0.17 -9.49 4.06
CA PRO A 46 -1.09 -8.84 4.43
C PRO A 46 -0.95 -7.86 5.60
N CYS A 47 -1.97 -7.00 5.76
CA CYS A 47 -2.02 -5.97 6.80
C CYS A 47 -2.36 -6.51 8.19
N TRP A 48 -1.79 -7.64 8.58
CA TRP A 48 -1.86 -8.23 9.92
C TRP A 48 -0.61 -9.07 10.22
N SER A 49 -0.36 -9.32 11.51
CA SER A 49 0.78 -10.12 11.96
C SER A 49 0.77 -11.53 11.38
N ILE A 50 1.95 -12.01 10.92
CA ILE A 50 2.17 -13.36 10.42
C ILE A 50 3.20 -14.06 11.31
N PHE A 51 2.96 -15.32 11.63
CA PHE A 51 3.82 -16.14 12.49
C PHE A 51 4.11 -15.51 13.87
N GLY A 52 3.21 -14.66 14.37
CA GLY A 52 3.42 -13.92 15.62
C GLY A 52 4.38 -12.73 15.52
N LEU A 53 4.87 -12.43 14.33
CA LEU A 53 5.73 -11.27 14.08
C LEU A 53 4.91 -10.01 13.91
N PRO A 54 5.27 -8.90 14.58
CA PRO A 54 4.53 -7.65 14.48
C PRO A 54 4.67 -7.03 13.08
N ARG A 55 3.63 -6.30 12.67
CA ARG A 55 3.58 -5.46 11.48
C ARG A 55 3.01 -4.11 11.85
N ILE A 56 3.57 -3.05 11.29
CA ILE A 56 3.31 -1.68 11.74
C ILE A 56 2.73 -0.75 10.66
N ILE A 57 2.70 -1.16 9.40
CA ILE A 57 2.11 -0.37 8.31
C ILE A 57 0.88 -1.11 7.77
N THR A 58 -0.19 -1.11 8.54
CA THR A 58 -1.32 -2.04 8.35
C THR A 58 -2.69 -1.37 8.24
N CYS A 59 -2.82 -0.12 8.66
CA CYS A 59 -4.10 0.59 8.72
C CYS A 59 -3.90 2.11 8.64
N GLU A 60 -5.00 2.84 8.55
CA GLU A 60 -5.00 4.31 8.44
C GLU A 60 -4.27 4.99 9.59
N GLU A 61 -4.53 4.57 10.83
CA GLU A 61 -3.88 5.14 12.02
C GLU A 61 -2.36 4.96 11.98
N ASN A 62 -1.91 3.82 11.49
CA ASN A 62 -0.49 3.52 11.36
C ASN A 62 0.16 4.33 10.24
N LEU A 63 -0.52 4.55 9.12
CA LEU A 63 -0.07 5.44 8.06
C LEU A 63 0.00 6.90 8.55
N ASP A 64 -1.00 7.35 9.31
CA ASP A 64 -0.96 8.67 9.94
C ASP A 64 0.22 8.84 10.92
N ARG A 65 0.49 7.80 11.71
CA ARG A 65 1.66 7.76 12.60
C ARG A 65 2.97 7.82 11.80
N PHE A 66 3.08 7.00 10.76
CA PHE A 66 4.24 6.96 9.86
C PHE A 66 4.55 8.33 9.26
N LEU A 67 3.56 9.00 8.69
CA LEU A 67 3.73 10.32 8.07
C LEU A 67 4.16 11.39 9.06
N LYS A 68 3.82 11.24 10.35
CA LYS A 68 4.21 12.15 11.43
C LYS A 68 5.62 11.91 11.98
N LEU A 69 6.24 10.74 11.74
CA LEU A 69 7.61 10.48 12.19
C LEU A 69 8.61 11.47 11.58
N VAL A 70 8.42 11.79 10.31
CA VAL A 70 9.10 12.89 9.61
C VAL A 70 8.08 13.55 8.70
N ASP A 71 7.53 14.68 9.11
CA ASP A 71 6.50 15.40 8.37
C ASP A 71 7.13 16.26 7.26
N ASP A 72 7.48 15.59 6.17
CA ASP A 72 8.09 16.18 4.99
C ASP A 72 7.34 15.71 3.73
N PRO A 73 7.09 16.56 2.72
CA PRO A 73 6.43 16.16 1.48
C PRO A 73 7.10 15.01 0.74
N HIS A 74 8.41 14.80 0.91
CA HIS A 74 9.15 13.71 0.28
C HIS A 74 9.00 12.36 1.04
N ASN A 75 8.40 12.38 2.24
CA ASN A 75 8.02 11.19 2.99
C ASN A 75 6.56 10.85 2.70
N GLY A 76 6.29 9.81 1.93
CA GLY A 76 4.95 9.43 1.52
C GLY A 76 4.75 7.94 1.44
N ILE A 77 3.65 7.54 0.83
CA ILE A 77 3.20 6.15 0.76
C ILE A 77 3.10 5.65 -0.68
N THR A 78 3.32 4.37 -0.85
CA THR A 78 2.79 3.60 -1.98
C THR A 78 1.41 3.12 -1.57
N LEU A 79 0.36 3.64 -2.16
CA LEU A 79 -0.99 3.14 -1.86
C LEU A 79 -1.19 1.81 -2.60
N CYS A 80 -1.01 0.70 -1.91
CA CYS A 80 -1.35 -0.62 -2.44
C CYS A 80 -2.76 -1.00 -2.02
N THR A 81 -3.70 -0.93 -2.96
CA THR A 81 -5.12 -1.14 -2.67
C THR A 81 -5.40 -2.56 -2.18
N GLY A 82 -4.67 -3.56 -2.67
CA GLY A 82 -4.82 -4.95 -2.24
C GLY A 82 -4.24 -5.22 -0.86
N SER A 83 -3.06 -4.67 -0.55
CA SER A 83 -2.43 -4.86 0.77
C SER A 83 -3.28 -4.27 1.89
N LEU A 84 -3.80 -3.06 1.72
CA LEU A 84 -4.72 -2.45 2.67
C LEU A 84 -6.11 -3.09 2.63
N GLY A 85 -6.61 -3.37 1.42
CA GLY A 85 -7.97 -3.88 1.19
C GLY A 85 -8.16 -5.35 1.51
N CYS A 86 -7.09 -6.11 1.84
CA CYS A 86 -7.24 -7.48 2.34
C CYS A 86 -7.91 -7.53 3.72
N SER A 87 -8.03 -6.40 4.42
CA SER A 87 -8.78 -6.26 5.67
C SER A 87 -10.01 -5.39 5.49
N CYS A 88 -11.17 -5.91 5.84
CA CYS A 88 -12.43 -5.15 5.85
C CYS A 88 -12.48 -3.99 6.87
N LYS A 89 -11.44 -3.84 7.70
CA LYS A 89 -11.30 -2.71 8.64
C LYS A 89 -10.77 -1.45 7.95
N ASN A 90 -10.13 -1.59 6.80
CA ASN A 90 -9.56 -0.49 6.05
C ASN A 90 -10.55 0.00 4.98
N ASP A 91 -10.92 1.26 5.04
CA ASP A 91 -11.66 1.94 3.96
C ASP A 91 -10.66 2.52 2.95
N VAL A 92 -10.33 1.71 1.94
CA VAL A 92 -9.31 2.07 0.93
C VAL A 92 -9.74 3.28 0.08
N VAL A 93 -11.04 3.47 -0.16
CA VAL A 93 -11.55 4.64 -0.90
C VAL A 93 -11.29 5.91 -0.08
N HIS A 94 -11.65 5.90 1.20
CA HIS A 94 -11.38 7.01 2.11
C HIS A 94 -9.88 7.30 2.24
N MET A 95 -9.05 6.27 2.37
CA MET A 95 -7.58 6.41 2.48
C MET A 95 -7.00 7.01 1.20
N ALA A 96 -7.47 6.58 0.02
CA ALA A 96 -7.07 7.15 -1.27
C ALA A 96 -7.42 8.65 -1.35
N GLU A 97 -8.65 9.03 -0.97
CA GLU A 97 -9.07 10.44 -0.91
C GLU A 97 -8.19 11.25 0.04
N LYS A 98 -8.05 10.78 1.27
CA LYS A 98 -7.31 11.46 2.35
C LYS A 98 -5.85 11.72 1.96
N TYR A 99 -5.13 10.68 1.58
CA TYR A 99 -3.69 10.80 1.32
C TYR A 99 -3.36 11.44 -0.03
N ALA A 100 -4.26 11.31 -1.05
CA ALA A 100 -4.13 12.09 -2.28
C ALA A 100 -4.32 13.59 -2.01
N LYS A 101 -5.32 13.98 -1.25
CA LYS A 101 -5.57 15.37 -0.83
C LYS A 101 -4.41 15.95 -0.02
N MET A 102 -3.72 15.14 0.78
CA MET A 102 -2.52 15.53 1.50
C MET A 102 -1.26 15.63 0.61
N GLY A 103 -1.31 15.15 -0.64
CA GLY A 103 -0.15 15.05 -1.53
C GLY A 103 0.90 14.04 -1.06
N ARG A 104 0.47 13.02 -0.30
CA ARG A 104 1.41 12.06 0.33
C ARG A 104 1.36 10.66 -0.33
N ILE A 105 0.60 10.48 -1.40
CA ILE A 105 0.68 9.28 -2.26
C ILE A 105 1.71 9.57 -3.34
N HIS A 106 2.80 8.83 -3.36
CA HIS A 106 3.86 9.00 -4.36
C HIS A 106 3.81 7.92 -5.45
N PHE A 107 3.16 6.80 -5.17
CA PHE A 107 2.99 5.69 -6.09
C PHE A 107 1.71 4.92 -5.75
N VAL A 108 1.08 4.28 -6.72
CA VAL A 108 -0.12 3.47 -6.49
C VAL A 108 0.06 2.08 -7.09
N HIS A 109 -0.21 1.05 -6.30
CA HIS A 109 -0.46 -0.30 -6.77
C HIS A 109 -1.96 -0.56 -6.81
N MET A 110 -2.53 -0.63 -8.02
CA MET A 110 -3.94 -0.98 -8.21
C MET A 110 -4.07 -2.51 -8.23
N ARG A 111 -4.53 -3.06 -7.13
CA ARG A 111 -4.65 -4.50 -6.92
C ARG A 111 -6.00 -4.81 -6.30
N ASN A 112 -6.75 -5.75 -6.86
CA ASN A 112 -8.03 -6.17 -6.31
C ASN A 112 -7.89 -7.52 -5.61
N VAL A 113 -8.61 -7.67 -4.51
CA VAL A 113 -8.64 -8.89 -3.70
C VAL A 113 -10.08 -9.23 -3.32
N ALA A 114 -10.37 -10.50 -3.16
CA ALA A 114 -11.58 -10.95 -2.47
C ALA A 114 -11.23 -11.26 -1.02
N VAL A 115 -11.85 -10.54 -0.08
CA VAL A 115 -11.72 -10.80 1.35
C VAL A 115 -12.57 -12.01 1.70
N LEU A 116 -11.96 -12.98 2.38
CA LEU A 116 -12.59 -14.24 2.80
C LEU A 116 -12.65 -14.28 4.34
N GLU A 117 -13.38 -15.25 4.87
CA GLU A 117 -13.49 -15.45 6.33
C GLU A 117 -12.11 -15.66 7.00
N ASN A 118 -11.20 -16.37 6.33
CA ASN A 118 -9.88 -16.75 6.86
C ASN A 118 -8.73 -16.25 5.98
N GLY A 119 -8.84 -15.08 5.38
CA GLY A 119 -7.79 -14.51 4.54
C GLY A 119 -8.31 -13.74 3.33
N PHE A 120 -7.59 -13.79 2.24
CA PHE A 120 -7.97 -13.14 0.99
C PHE A 120 -7.41 -13.92 -0.21
N GLU A 121 -7.95 -13.62 -1.39
CA GLU A 121 -7.47 -14.13 -2.67
C GLU A 121 -7.25 -12.98 -3.65
N GLU A 122 -6.24 -13.10 -4.51
CA GLU A 122 -6.05 -12.22 -5.65
C GLU A 122 -7.24 -12.32 -6.62
N ARG A 123 -7.63 -11.17 -7.15
CA ARG A 123 -8.71 -11.06 -8.13
C ARG A 123 -8.31 -10.17 -9.30
N ALA A 124 -9.00 -10.34 -10.43
CA ALA A 124 -8.89 -9.39 -11.54
C ALA A 124 -9.29 -7.97 -11.08
N HIS A 125 -8.74 -6.96 -11.73
CA HIS A 125 -8.82 -5.55 -11.27
C HIS A 125 -10.21 -4.92 -11.36
N LEU A 126 -11.19 -5.52 -12.05
CA LEU A 126 -12.55 -5.01 -12.08
C LEU A 126 -13.20 -5.09 -10.69
N SER A 127 -13.94 -4.07 -10.28
CA SER A 127 -14.66 -4.04 -8.98
C SER A 127 -15.58 -5.25 -8.80
N SER A 128 -16.20 -5.75 -9.88
CA SER A 128 -17.06 -6.94 -9.85
C SER A 128 -16.36 -8.26 -9.58
N CYS A 129 -15.02 -8.29 -9.66
CA CYS A 129 -14.23 -9.51 -9.48
C CYS A 129 -13.74 -9.72 -8.05
N GLY A 130 -13.73 -8.68 -7.22
CA GLY A 130 -13.22 -8.71 -5.85
C GLY A 130 -14.08 -7.97 -4.86
N SER A 131 -13.49 -7.61 -3.74
CA SER A 131 -14.17 -6.92 -2.63
C SER A 131 -13.99 -5.39 -2.69
N LEU A 132 -13.06 -4.89 -3.51
CA LEU A 132 -12.74 -3.48 -3.58
C LEU A 132 -13.52 -2.77 -4.70
N ASP A 133 -14.02 -1.58 -4.42
CA ASP A 133 -14.54 -0.70 -5.45
C ASP A 133 -13.39 0.05 -6.13
N MET A 134 -12.81 -0.60 -7.13
CA MET A 134 -11.66 -0.09 -7.89
C MET A 134 -11.98 1.21 -8.62
N TYR A 135 -13.24 1.38 -9.07
CA TYR A 135 -13.67 2.63 -9.70
C TYR A 135 -13.71 3.78 -8.70
N ALA A 136 -14.29 3.56 -7.51
CA ALA A 136 -14.34 4.58 -6.47
C ALA A 136 -12.94 4.98 -6.00
N ILE A 137 -12.01 4.03 -5.89
CA ILE A 137 -10.60 4.31 -5.54
C ILE A 137 -9.94 5.18 -6.61
N MET A 138 -10.08 4.82 -7.90
CA MET A 138 -9.54 5.64 -9.00
C MET A 138 -10.14 7.03 -9.03
N LYS A 139 -11.45 7.13 -8.82
CA LYS A 139 -12.16 8.41 -8.75
C LYS A 139 -11.64 9.26 -7.59
N ALA A 140 -11.44 8.68 -6.42
CA ALA A 140 -10.91 9.37 -5.25
C ALA A 140 -9.50 9.94 -5.52
N LEU A 141 -8.61 9.16 -6.14
CA LEU A 141 -7.28 9.60 -6.56
C LEU A 141 -7.37 10.79 -7.54
N HIS A 142 -8.17 10.65 -8.60
CA HIS A 142 -8.36 11.68 -9.62
C HIS A 142 -8.93 12.98 -9.04
N ASP A 143 -10.04 12.89 -8.31
CA ASP A 143 -10.76 14.06 -7.78
C ASP A 143 -9.93 14.84 -6.73
N ASN A 144 -8.95 14.19 -6.11
CA ASN A 144 -8.04 14.81 -5.14
C ASN A 144 -6.65 15.12 -5.71
N GLY A 145 -6.53 15.12 -7.04
CA GLY A 145 -5.38 15.68 -7.75
C GLY A 145 -4.12 14.81 -7.75
N PHE A 146 -4.24 13.50 -7.59
CA PHE A 146 -3.10 12.60 -7.74
C PHE A 146 -2.56 12.66 -9.18
N GLN A 147 -1.24 12.86 -9.32
CA GLN A 147 -0.53 13.00 -10.60
C GLN A 147 0.64 12.01 -10.73
N GLY A 148 0.75 11.06 -9.81
CA GLY A 148 1.83 10.08 -9.80
C GLY A 148 1.57 8.88 -10.70
N TYR A 149 2.42 7.88 -10.57
CA TYR A 149 2.32 6.65 -11.35
C TYR A 149 1.37 5.66 -10.68
N ILE A 150 0.56 4.99 -11.51
CA ILE A 150 -0.31 3.88 -11.12
C ILE A 150 0.18 2.64 -11.86
N ARG A 151 0.25 1.54 -11.15
CA ARG A 151 0.68 0.26 -11.68
C ARG A 151 -0.28 -0.83 -11.21
N PRO A 152 -0.64 -1.83 -12.06
CA PRO A 152 -1.41 -2.99 -11.64
C PRO A 152 -0.50 -3.96 -10.90
N ASP A 153 0.11 -3.69 -9.85
CA ASP A 153 1.02 -4.44 -8.99
C ASP A 153 1.57 -5.74 -9.63
N HIS A 154 0.80 -6.81 -9.64
CA HIS A 154 1.11 -8.07 -10.33
C HIS A 154 -0.15 -8.73 -10.89
N GLY A 155 0.01 -9.61 -11.86
CA GLY A 155 -1.05 -10.40 -12.45
C GLY A 155 -0.88 -11.90 -12.16
N ARG A 156 -1.87 -12.71 -12.54
CA ARG A 156 -1.77 -14.16 -12.45
C ARG A 156 -0.71 -14.67 -13.44
N MET A 157 0.05 -15.68 -13.03
CA MET A 157 1.09 -16.34 -13.84
C MET A 157 0.55 -17.23 -14.97
N GLU A 158 -0.69 -17.04 -15.40
CA GLU A 158 -1.33 -17.77 -16.52
C GLU A 158 -1.38 -16.89 -17.75
N LYS A 159 -1.39 -17.52 -18.96
CA LYS A 159 -1.48 -16.79 -20.24
C LYS A 159 -2.70 -15.84 -20.32
N GLN A 160 -3.74 -16.11 -19.55
CA GLN A 160 -4.93 -15.27 -19.43
C GLN A 160 -4.62 -13.95 -18.71
N ALA A 161 -3.67 -13.95 -17.78
CA ALA A 161 -3.33 -12.77 -16.98
C ALA A 161 -2.55 -11.70 -17.76
N GLU A 162 -1.79 -12.09 -18.78
CA GLU A 162 -1.15 -11.10 -19.68
C GLU A 162 -2.22 -10.31 -20.45
N GLN A 163 -3.27 -10.98 -20.92
CA GLN A 163 -4.40 -10.33 -21.58
C GLN A 163 -5.24 -9.49 -20.62
N ASP A 164 -5.42 -9.95 -19.38
CA ASP A 164 -6.16 -9.21 -18.34
C ASP A 164 -5.39 -7.96 -17.87
N MET A 165 -4.05 -8.00 -17.84
CA MET A 165 -3.21 -6.83 -17.50
C MET A 165 -3.28 -5.77 -18.61
N ASP A 166 -3.18 -6.16 -19.86
CA ASP A 166 -3.30 -5.24 -21.00
C ASP A 166 -4.69 -4.58 -21.00
N PHE A 167 -5.75 -5.38 -20.81
CA PHE A 167 -7.12 -4.90 -20.71
C PHE A 167 -7.33 -3.94 -19.54
N THR A 168 -6.74 -4.23 -18.37
CA THR A 168 -6.86 -3.38 -17.18
C THR A 168 -6.14 -2.05 -17.36
N THR A 169 -4.95 -2.07 -17.93
CA THR A 169 -4.17 -0.85 -18.20
C THR A 169 -4.89 0.04 -19.20
N GLU A 170 -5.42 -0.53 -20.29
CA GLU A 170 -6.23 0.21 -21.27
C GLU A 170 -7.52 0.75 -20.64
N HIS A 171 -8.19 -0.01 -19.78
CA HIS A 171 -9.44 0.41 -19.14
C HIS A 171 -9.23 1.52 -18.12
N LEU A 172 -8.15 1.49 -17.36
CA LEU A 172 -7.77 2.55 -16.43
C LEU A 172 -7.44 3.85 -17.17
N VAL A 173 -6.78 3.75 -18.32
CA VAL A 173 -6.40 4.93 -19.14
C VAL A 173 -7.61 5.52 -19.89
N GLN A 174 -8.60 4.72 -20.31
CA GLN A 174 -9.76 5.19 -21.08
C GLN A 174 -10.84 5.86 -20.22
N HIS A 175 -10.80 5.72 -18.89
CA HIS A 175 -11.84 6.22 -17.96
C HIS A 175 -11.32 7.33 -17.03
N ILE A 176 -10.10 7.81 -17.23
CA ILE A 176 -9.51 9.03 -16.66
C ILE A 176 -9.67 10.17 -17.68
#